data_eb92d30e8865a9b93b992fdec086301e
#
_entry.id   eb92d30e8865a9b93b992fdec086301e
#
_cell.length_a   1.000
_cell.length_b   1.000
_cell.length_c   1.000
_cell.angle_alpha   90.00
_cell.angle_beta   90.00
_cell.angle_gamma   90.00
#
_symmetry.space_group_name_H-M   'P 1'
#
loop_
_entity.id
_entity.type
_entity.pdbx_description
1 polymer ?
#
loop_
_entity_poly.entity_id
_entity_poly.type
_entity_poly.pdbx_seq_one_letter_code
_entity_poly.pdbx_strand_id
1 'polypeptide(L)'
;MIKNLEEKDMSNEAQVKKLTDIMAQFVGFTAKKLPDDVIAKLQEMRDKEDTPMTKVIYDTMFRNQELALKLNRPSCQDTGVLQFWVKCGTRFPLIDDLEALLKEAVIQATVQTPLRHNSVETFDEYNTGKNVGKGTPTVWWDIVPNSDQCEIYTYMAGGGCTLPGNATVLMPGEGYEGVTKFVLDRMTTYGLNACPPLLVGVGVGTSVETAALNSKKALMRPVGSHNDNANAAKMEKLLEDGINSIGLGPQGMGGNYSVMGVNIENTARHPSAIGVAVNVGCWSHRRGHIVFDKDLNFTVDTHTGFEYKEEN
;
A
#
# COMPACT_ATOMS: atom_id res chain seq x y z
N MET A 1 -28.11 -6.04 -36.20
CA MET A 1 -27.78 -5.00 -35.19
C MET A 1 -27.95 -5.57 -33.75
N ILE A 2 -29.08 -6.19 -33.43
CA ILE A 2 -29.36 -6.77 -32.09
C ILE A 2 -28.39 -7.93 -31.74
N LYS A 3 -28.10 -8.85 -32.66
CA LYS A 3 -27.14 -9.95 -32.44
C LYS A 3 -25.73 -9.48 -32.08
N ASN A 4 -25.26 -8.37 -32.66
CA ASN A 4 -23.93 -7.83 -32.34
C ASN A 4 -23.86 -7.14 -30.97
N LEU A 5 -25.00 -6.68 -30.44
CA LEU A 5 -25.10 -6.12 -29.09
C LEU A 5 -25.07 -7.23 -28.04
N GLU A 6 -25.79 -8.34 -28.27
CA GLU A 6 -25.79 -9.50 -27.38
C GLU A 6 -24.42 -10.20 -27.31
N GLU A 7 -23.75 -10.37 -28.48
CA GLU A 7 -22.38 -10.93 -28.52
C GLU A 7 -21.34 -10.00 -27.84
N LYS A 8 -21.53 -8.68 -27.90
CA LYS A 8 -20.65 -7.70 -27.24
C LYS A 8 -20.84 -7.71 -25.74
N ASP A 9 -22.10 -7.82 -25.26
CA ASP A 9 -22.41 -7.87 -23.83
C ASP A 9 -21.89 -9.17 -23.19
N MET A 10 -22.05 -10.31 -23.84
CA MET A 10 -21.48 -11.57 -23.36
C MET A 10 -19.94 -11.53 -23.31
N SER A 11 -19.29 -10.87 -24.27
CA SER A 11 -17.84 -10.65 -24.26
C SER A 11 -17.41 -9.75 -23.08
N ASN A 12 -18.18 -8.71 -22.75
CA ASN A 12 -17.89 -7.82 -21.63
C ASN A 12 -18.03 -8.55 -20.29
N GLU A 13 -19.11 -9.29 -20.07
CA GLU A 13 -19.31 -10.09 -18.85
C GLU A 13 -18.17 -11.09 -18.62
N ALA A 14 -17.71 -11.76 -19.67
CA ALA A 14 -16.59 -12.69 -19.58
C ALA A 14 -15.28 -11.99 -19.20
N GLN A 15 -15.04 -10.79 -19.76
CA GLN A 15 -13.88 -9.96 -19.42
C GLN A 15 -13.97 -9.43 -18.00
N VAL A 16 -15.13 -8.96 -17.54
CA VAL A 16 -15.37 -8.52 -16.16
C VAL A 16 -15.08 -9.68 -15.21
N LYS A 17 -15.63 -10.87 -15.47
CA LYS A 17 -15.36 -12.06 -14.65
C LYS A 17 -13.86 -12.37 -14.60
N LYS A 18 -13.20 -12.45 -15.75
CA LYS A 18 -11.75 -12.74 -15.82
C LYS A 18 -10.93 -11.74 -15.01
N LEU A 19 -11.18 -10.43 -15.18
CA LEU A 19 -10.44 -9.41 -14.44
C LEU A 19 -10.72 -9.47 -12.94
N THR A 20 -11.97 -9.73 -12.54
CA THR A 20 -12.35 -9.96 -11.13
C THR A 20 -11.57 -11.12 -10.53
N ASP A 21 -11.52 -12.26 -11.22
CA ASP A 21 -10.83 -13.46 -10.76
C ASP A 21 -9.32 -13.23 -10.64
N ILE A 22 -8.70 -12.55 -11.63
CA ILE A 22 -7.28 -12.17 -11.57
C ILE A 22 -7.02 -11.29 -10.35
N MET A 23 -7.83 -10.26 -10.14
CA MET A 23 -7.65 -9.33 -9.02
C MET A 23 -7.90 -10.00 -7.67
N ALA A 24 -8.85 -10.91 -7.56
CA ALA A 24 -9.08 -11.69 -6.34
C ALA A 24 -7.86 -12.54 -5.98
N GLN A 25 -7.29 -13.27 -6.94
CA GLN A 25 -6.09 -14.06 -6.75
C GLN A 25 -4.87 -13.17 -6.44
N PHE A 26 -4.74 -12.00 -7.07
CA PHE A 26 -3.66 -11.06 -6.83
C PHE A 26 -3.72 -10.45 -5.41
N VAL A 27 -4.89 -10.05 -4.95
CA VAL A 27 -5.13 -9.62 -3.56
C VAL A 27 -4.75 -10.73 -2.59
N GLY A 28 -5.21 -11.96 -2.83
CA GLY A 28 -4.87 -13.12 -2.02
C GLY A 28 -3.38 -13.45 -2.01
N PHE A 29 -2.69 -13.26 -3.14
CA PHE A 29 -1.25 -13.45 -3.23
C PHE A 29 -0.48 -12.37 -2.45
N THR A 30 -0.85 -11.10 -2.62
CA THR A 30 -0.29 -9.96 -1.89
C THR A 30 -0.47 -10.10 -0.37
N ALA A 31 -1.58 -10.71 0.07
CA ALA A 31 -1.81 -10.97 1.49
C ALA A 31 -0.82 -12.00 2.09
N LYS A 32 -0.30 -12.93 1.26
CA LYS A 32 0.57 -14.04 1.69
C LYS A 32 2.05 -13.79 1.47
N LYS A 33 2.40 -13.09 0.40
CA LYS A 33 3.78 -12.79 0.01
C LYS A 33 4.02 -11.28 0.06
N LEU A 34 5.09 -10.88 0.73
CA LEU A 34 5.55 -9.49 0.69
C LEU A 34 6.16 -9.16 -0.68
N PRO A 35 6.13 -7.90 -1.12
CA PRO A 35 6.85 -7.46 -2.30
C PRO A 35 8.34 -7.81 -2.24
N ASP A 36 8.92 -8.09 -3.38
CA ASP A 36 10.31 -8.55 -3.47
C ASP A 36 11.30 -7.51 -2.94
N ASP A 37 11.05 -6.20 -3.13
CA ASP A 37 11.85 -5.11 -2.60
C ASP A 37 11.76 -5.01 -1.07
N VAL A 38 10.59 -5.28 -0.48
CA VAL A 38 10.40 -5.32 0.98
C VAL A 38 11.19 -6.50 1.57
N ILE A 39 11.10 -7.68 0.95
CA ILE A 39 11.85 -8.87 1.38
C ILE A 39 13.35 -8.58 1.32
N ALA A 40 13.84 -8.02 0.21
CA ALA A 40 15.26 -7.69 0.05
C ALA A 40 15.74 -6.68 1.10
N LYS A 41 14.92 -5.66 1.41
CA LYS A 41 15.27 -4.66 2.43
C LYS A 41 15.29 -5.25 3.83
N LEU A 42 14.33 -6.08 4.18
CA LEU A 42 14.33 -6.78 5.48
C LEU A 42 15.56 -7.68 5.63
N GLN A 43 15.97 -8.36 4.55
CA GLN A 43 17.19 -9.19 4.55
C GLN A 43 18.44 -8.34 4.74
N GLU A 44 18.56 -7.22 4.01
CA GLU A 44 19.65 -6.25 4.18
C GLU A 44 19.77 -5.77 5.64
N MET A 45 18.62 -5.39 6.23
CA MET A 45 18.59 -4.91 7.61
C MET A 45 18.98 -5.98 8.60
N ARG A 46 18.45 -7.20 8.44
CA ARG A 46 18.82 -8.37 9.26
C ARG A 46 20.32 -8.64 9.24
N ASP A 47 20.92 -8.58 8.05
CA ASP A 47 22.35 -8.89 7.90
C ASP A 47 23.27 -7.81 8.51
N LYS A 48 22.79 -6.56 8.55
CA LYS A 48 23.50 -5.42 9.14
C LYS A 48 23.22 -5.20 10.63
N GLU A 49 22.27 -5.94 11.23
CA GLU A 49 22.02 -5.83 12.66
C GLU A 49 23.16 -6.43 13.50
N ASP A 50 23.42 -5.82 14.64
CA ASP A 50 24.52 -6.21 15.53
C ASP A 50 24.08 -7.16 16.64
N THR A 51 22.81 -7.05 17.09
CA THR A 51 22.34 -7.81 18.24
C THR A 51 21.70 -9.15 17.84
N PRO A 52 21.99 -10.26 18.57
CA PRO A 52 21.38 -11.55 18.28
C PRO A 52 19.85 -11.54 18.38
N MET A 53 19.29 -10.78 19.33
CA MET A 53 17.84 -10.71 19.53
C MET A 53 17.12 -10.13 18.30
N THR A 54 17.62 -9.04 17.74
CA THR A 54 17.02 -8.41 16.55
C THR A 54 17.12 -9.33 15.33
N LYS A 55 18.21 -10.08 15.18
CA LYS A 55 18.34 -11.10 14.12
C LYS A 55 17.27 -12.18 14.24
N VAL A 56 17.00 -12.67 15.44
CA VAL A 56 15.95 -13.68 15.68
C VAL A 56 14.56 -13.14 15.28
N ILE A 57 14.29 -11.86 15.49
CA ILE A 57 13.02 -11.25 15.09
C ILE A 57 12.87 -11.25 13.57
N TYR A 58 13.91 -10.82 12.82
CA TYR A 58 13.91 -10.89 11.36
C TYR A 58 13.78 -12.33 10.85
N ASP A 59 14.52 -13.28 11.42
CA ASP A 59 14.41 -14.71 11.07
C ASP A 59 12.98 -15.24 11.29
N THR A 60 12.31 -14.75 12.35
CA THR A 60 10.90 -15.07 12.62
C THR A 60 9.98 -14.48 11.56
N MET A 61 10.23 -13.25 11.09
CA MET A 61 9.48 -12.64 9.98
C MET A 61 9.62 -13.45 8.69
N PHE A 62 10.83 -13.89 8.34
CA PHE A 62 11.06 -14.75 7.17
C PHE A 62 10.38 -16.11 7.32
N ARG A 63 10.50 -16.73 8.48
CA ARG A 63 9.81 -17.99 8.76
C ARG A 63 8.29 -17.85 8.64
N ASN A 64 7.73 -16.72 9.10
CA ASN A 64 6.31 -16.42 8.94
C ASN A 64 5.91 -16.32 7.46
N GLN A 65 6.74 -15.70 6.60
CA GLN A 65 6.47 -15.62 5.15
C GLN A 65 6.44 -17.02 4.50
N GLU A 66 7.38 -17.89 4.83
CA GLU A 66 7.39 -19.29 4.35
C GLU A 66 6.11 -20.03 4.76
N LEU A 67 5.70 -19.89 6.02
CA LEU A 67 4.48 -20.53 6.54
C LEU A 67 3.22 -19.97 5.91
N ALA A 68 3.15 -18.66 5.68
CA ALA A 68 2.01 -18.01 5.03
C ALA A 68 1.76 -18.60 3.64
N LEU A 69 2.81 -18.75 2.83
CA LEU A 69 2.73 -19.37 1.50
C LEU A 69 2.36 -20.86 1.60
N LYS A 70 3.07 -21.61 2.45
CA LYS A 70 2.87 -23.07 2.60
C LYS A 70 1.46 -23.43 3.06
N LEU A 71 0.89 -22.66 3.98
CA LEU A 71 -0.38 -22.94 4.60
C LEU A 71 -1.57 -22.22 3.93
N ASN A 72 -1.31 -21.45 2.88
CA ASN A 72 -2.31 -20.58 2.23
C ASN A 72 -3.02 -19.68 3.26
N ARG A 73 -2.24 -18.92 4.03
CA ARG A 73 -2.72 -17.99 5.07
C ARG A 73 -2.08 -16.62 4.89
N PRO A 74 -2.78 -15.53 5.24
CA PRO A 74 -2.16 -14.20 5.25
C PRO A 74 -0.92 -14.15 6.15
N SER A 75 0.05 -13.31 5.76
CA SER A 75 1.31 -13.13 6.50
C SER A 75 1.15 -12.42 7.85
N CYS A 76 0.00 -11.80 8.11
CA CYS A 76 -0.34 -11.13 9.35
C CYS A 76 -1.81 -11.39 9.72
N GLN A 77 -2.12 -11.50 11.03
CA GLN A 77 -3.50 -11.63 11.49
C GLN A 77 -4.35 -10.39 11.20
N ASP A 78 -3.74 -9.20 11.17
CA ASP A 78 -4.38 -8.01 10.63
C ASP A 78 -4.16 -7.98 9.12
N THR A 79 -5.11 -8.48 8.37
CA THR A 79 -5.04 -8.51 6.92
C THR A 79 -5.27 -7.14 6.29
N GLY A 80 -5.64 -6.15 7.10
CA GLY A 80 -5.84 -4.77 6.66
C GLY A 80 -7.17 -4.52 5.99
N VAL A 81 -7.41 -3.26 5.66
CA VAL A 81 -8.50 -2.80 4.78
C VAL A 81 -7.93 -2.53 3.40
N LEU A 82 -8.60 -3.04 2.38
CA LEU A 82 -8.13 -2.92 0.99
C LEU A 82 -8.30 -1.48 0.48
N GLN A 83 -7.27 -0.99 -0.18
CA GLN A 83 -7.22 0.29 -0.86
C GLN A 83 -6.61 0.08 -2.24
N PHE A 84 -7.17 0.73 -3.26
CA PHE A 84 -6.66 0.66 -4.62
C PHE A 84 -6.31 2.05 -5.13
N TRP A 85 -5.20 2.15 -5.83
CA TRP A 85 -4.88 3.29 -6.66
C TRP A 85 -4.92 2.83 -8.11
N VAL A 86 -5.84 3.40 -8.88
CA VAL A 86 -6.09 2.99 -10.25
C VAL A 86 -5.66 4.12 -11.19
N LYS A 87 -4.67 3.86 -12.04
CA LYS A 87 -4.32 4.72 -13.17
C LYS A 87 -4.90 4.09 -14.42
N CYS A 88 -6.05 4.59 -14.86
CA CYS A 88 -6.80 3.98 -15.94
C CYS A 88 -6.84 4.84 -17.18
N GLY A 89 -6.53 4.22 -18.30
CA GLY A 89 -6.68 4.83 -19.62
C GLY A 89 -8.14 5.05 -19.99
N THR A 90 -8.44 6.20 -20.61
CA THR A 90 -9.81 6.54 -21.06
C THR A 90 -10.38 5.60 -22.12
N ARG A 91 -9.54 4.72 -22.69
CA ARG A 91 -9.94 3.70 -23.68
C ARG A 91 -9.81 2.27 -23.16
N PHE A 92 -9.55 2.11 -21.86
CA PHE A 92 -9.54 0.78 -21.25
C PHE A 92 -10.96 0.19 -21.27
N PRO A 93 -11.15 -1.04 -21.78
CA PRO A 93 -12.49 -1.57 -22.08
C PRO A 93 -13.43 -1.67 -20.89
N LEU A 94 -12.89 -1.90 -19.68
CA LEU A 94 -13.65 -2.14 -18.45
C LEU A 94 -13.62 -0.95 -17.47
N ILE A 95 -13.31 0.25 -17.92
CA ILE A 95 -13.19 1.43 -17.05
C ILE A 95 -14.48 1.68 -16.23
N ASP A 96 -15.65 1.46 -16.83
CA ASP A 96 -16.94 1.68 -16.20
C ASP A 96 -17.27 0.62 -15.13
N ASP A 97 -16.67 -0.56 -15.22
CA ASP A 97 -16.93 -1.71 -14.35
C ASP A 97 -15.91 -1.83 -13.20
N LEU A 98 -14.77 -1.12 -13.28
CA LEU A 98 -13.61 -1.34 -12.42
C LEU A 98 -13.91 -1.24 -10.92
N GLU A 99 -14.70 -0.28 -10.47
CA GLU A 99 -14.98 -0.11 -9.04
C GLU A 99 -15.82 -1.27 -8.50
N ALA A 100 -16.84 -1.70 -9.24
CA ALA A 100 -17.69 -2.82 -8.89
C ALA A 100 -16.90 -4.13 -8.90
N LEU A 101 -16.08 -4.32 -9.91
CA LEU A 101 -15.19 -5.46 -10.11
C LEU A 101 -14.15 -5.58 -8.99
N LEU A 102 -13.49 -4.50 -8.60
CA LEU A 102 -12.52 -4.50 -7.50
C LEU A 102 -13.19 -4.81 -6.16
N LYS A 103 -14.41 -4.33 -5.95
CA LYS A 103 -15.20 -4.66 -4.77
C LYS A 103 -15.53 -6.15 -4.71
N GLU A 104 -15.95 -6.74 -5.83
CA GLU A 104 -16.22 -8.18 -5.93
C GLU A 104 -14.94 -8.99 -5.74
N ALA A 105 -13.82 -8.58 -6.32
CA ALA A 105 -12.52 -9.22 -6.14
C ALA A 105 -12.10 -9.28 -4.66
N VAL A 106 -12.38 -8.23 -3.88
CA VAL A 106 -12.13 -8.24 -2.42
C VAL A 106 -13.00 -9.24 -1.69
N ILE A 107 -14.28 -9.37 -2.08
CA ILE A 107 -15.20 -10.38 -1.50
C ILE A 107 -14.66 -11.79 -1.77
N GLN A 108 -14.30 -12.09 -3.00
CA GLN A 108 -13.75 -13.40 -3.40
C GLN A 108 -12.43 -13.70 -2.69
N ALA A 109 -11.48 -12.75 -2.69
CA ALA A 109 -10.20 -12.90 -2.00
C ALA A 109 -10.38 -13.16 -0.50
N THR A 110 -11.41 -12.58 0.12
CA THR A 110 -11.70 -12.78 1.54
C THR A 110 -12.05 -14.24 1.87
N VAL A 111 -12.64 -14.96 0.92
CA VAL A 111 -12.98 -16.39 1.06
C VAL A 111 -11.81 -17.28 0.63
N GLN A 112 -11.25 -17.04 -0.55
CA GLN A 112 -10.20 -17.85 -1.16
C GLN A 112 -8.89 -17.86 -0.35
N THR A 113 -8.53 -16.69 0.16
CA THR A 113 -7.42 -16.50 1.10
C THR A 113 -8.04 -15.96 2.38
N PRO A 114 -8.23 -16.76 3.44
CA PRO A 114 -9.09 -16.39 4.57
C PRO A 114 -8.64 -15.10 5.25
N LEU A 115 -9.06 -13.98 4.65
CA LEU A 115 -8.78 -12.66 5.18
C LEU A 115 -9.67 -12.39 6.39
N ARG A 116 -9.14 -11.66 7.37
CA ARG A 116 -9.91 -11.21 8.52
C ARG A 116 -10.93 -10.17 8.07
N HIS A 117 -12.12 -10.21 8.62
CA HIS A 117 -13.19 -9.25 8.31
C HIS A 117 -12.92 -7.93 9.02
N ASN A 118 -12.30 -6.98 8.33
CA ASN A 118 -11.86 -5.70 8.88
C ASN A 118 -12.72 -4.50 8.48
N SER A 119 -13.79 -4.72 7.69
CA SER A 119 -14.68 -3.64 7.27
C SER A 119 -15.88 -3.53 8.20
N VAL A 120 -16.01 -2.38 8.87
CA VAL A 120 -17.08 -2.06 9.81
C VAL A 120 -17.79 -0.79 9.35
N GLU A 121 -19.11 -0.82 9.28
CA GLU A 121 -19.91 0.39 9.02
C GLU A 121 -19.79 1.34 10.22
N THR A 122 -19.29 2.55 9.97
CA THR A 122 -18.68 3.41 10.99
C THR A 122 -19.60 3.79 12.14
N PHE A 123 -20.84 4.16 11.86
CA PHE A 123 -21.77 4.63 12.89
C PHE A 123 -22.68 3.54 13.45
N ASP A 124 -22.90 2.51 12.66
CA ASP A 124 -23.72 1.35 13.07
C ASP A 124 -22.89 0.29 13.78
N GLU A 125 -21.55 0.43 13.75
CA GLU A 125 -20.56 -0.53 14.29
C GLU A 125 -20.82 -1.98 13.83
N TYR A 126 -21.36 -2.11 12.63
CA TYR A 126 -21.70 -3.38 12.03
C TYR A 126 -20.57 -3.89 11.13
N ASN A 127 -20.02 -5.06 11.47
CA ASN A 127 -19.04 -5.72 10.63
C ASN A 127 -19.71 -6.41 9.45
N THR A 128 -19.36 -6.03 8.24
CA THR A 128 -20.02 -6.55 7.01
C THR A 128 -19.71 -8.02 6.74
N GLY A 129 -18.62 -8.56 7.29
CA GLY A 129 -18.16 -9.93 7.08
C GLY A 129 -17.55 -10.21 5.70
N LYS A 130 -17.37 -9.20 4.86
CA LYS A 130 -16.94 -9.35 3.45
C LYS A 130 -15.76 -8.47 3.06
N ASN A 131 -15.19 -7.67 3.99
CA ASN A 131 -14.17 -6.64 3.74
C ASN A 131 -14.59 -5.53 2.75
N VAL A 132 -15.88 -5.38 2.52
CA VAL A 132 -16.49 -4.31 1.74
C VAL A 132 -17.56 -3.62 2.57
N GLY A 133 -17.77 -2.34 2.34
CA GLY A 133 -18.74 -1.51 3.04
C GLY A 133 -18.92 -0.19 2.32
N LYS A 134 -19.53 0.81 2.98
CA LYS A 134 -19.70 2.13 2.42
C LYS A 134 -18.33 2.78 2.16
N GLY A 135 -17.98 3.00 0.88
CA GLY A 135 -16.69 3.58 0.47
C GLY A 135 -15.47 2.67 0.71
N THR A 136 -15.69 1.36 0.94
CA THR A 136 -14.63 0.38 1.15
C THR A 136 -14.85 -0.83 0.22
N PRO A 137 -13.81 -1.28 -0.53
CA PRO A 137 -12.46 -0.73 -0.61
C PRO A 137 -12.43 0.72 -1.11
N THR A 138 -11.47 1.52 -0.61
CA THR A 138 -11.28 2.86 -1.14
C THR A 138 -10.57 2.77 -2.48
N VAL A 139 -11.10 3.41 -3.51
CA VAL A 139 -10.50 3.49 -4.84
C VAL A 139 -10.17 4.94 -5.17
N TRP A 140 -8.89 5.22 -5.41
CA TRP A 140 -8.43 6.50 -5.93
C TRP A 140 -8.12 6.37 -7.42
N TRP A 141 -8.40 7.42 -8.17
CA TRP A 141 -8.30 7.41 -9.61
C TRP A 141 -7.31 8.46 -10.12
N ASP A 142 -6.43 8.02 -11.03
CA ASP A 142 -5.69 8.87 -11.95
C ASP A 142 -6.13 8.49 -13.37
N ILE A 143 -6.75 9.40 -14.10
CA ILE A 143 -7.21 9.15 -15.47
C ILE A 143 -6.10 9.49 -16.46
N VAL A 144 -5.78 8.54 -17.34
CA VAL A 144 -4.74 8.68 -18.36
C VAL A 144 -5.37 8.88 -19.73
N PRO A 145 -5.33 10.10 -20.31
CA PRO A 145 -5.92 10.36 -21.60
C PRO A 145 -5.33 9.50 -22.71
N ASN A 146 -6.17 9.01 -23.62
CA ASN A 146 -5.79 8.27 -24.82
C ASN A 146 -5.01 6.95 -24.61
N SER A 147 -4.93 6.44 -23.39
CA SER A 147 -4.38 5.13 -23.08
C SER A 147 -5.48 4.06 -23.09
N ASP A 148 -5.12 2.82 -23.36
CA ASP A 148 -5.94 1.61 -23.24
C ASP A 148 -5.39 0.63 -22.18
N GLN A 149 -4.45 1.11 -21.34
CA GLN A 149 -3.88 0.37 -20.23
C GLN A 149 -4.55 0.74 -18.91
N CYS A 150 -4.47 -0.16 -17.94
CA CYS A 150 -4.92 0.05 -16.57
C CYS A 150 -3.86 -0.45 -15.59
N GLU A 151 -3.30 0.46 -14.79
CA GLU A 151 -2.41 0.15 -13.68
C GLU A 151 -3.20 0.13 -12.37
N ILE A 152 -3.07 -0.92 -11.59
CA ILE A 152 -3.76 -1.05 -10.31
C ILE A 152 -2.73 -1.32 -9.21
N TYR A 153 -2.61 -0.36 -8.30
CA TYR A 153 -1.89 -0.55 -7.05
C TYR A 153 -2.86 -1.06 -5.98
N THR A 154 -2.51 -2.14 -5.33
CA THR A 154 -3.25 -2.72 -4.21
C THR A 154 -2.48 -2.46 -2.93
N TYR A 155 -3.16 -1.98 -1.89
CA TYR A 155 -2.56 -1.77 -0.57
C TYR A 155 -3.47 -2.33 0.52
N MET A 156 -2.89 -3.07 1.45
CA MET A 156 -3.57 -3.66 2.59
C MET A 156 -3.16 -2.92 3.86
N ALA A 157 -3.98 -1.92 4.25
CA ALA A 157 -3.71 -1.05 5.39
C ALA A 157 -4.17 -1.68 6.70
N GLY A 158 -3.23 -2.15 7.52
CA GLY A 158 -3.53 -2.63 8.87
C GLY A 158 -3.94 -1.51 9.83
N GLY A 159 -4.70 -1.84 10.89
CA GLY A 159 -5.16 -0.89 11.89
C GLY A 159 -4.02 -0.23 12.66
N GLY A 160 -3.00 -1.00 13.05
CA GLY A 160 -1.80 -0.46 13.70
C GLY A 160 -1.03 0.53 12.84
N CYS A 161 -0.99 0.30 11.52
CA CYS A 161 -0.36 1.23 10.57
C CYS A 161 -1.13 2.54 10.40
N THR A 162 -2.41 2.57 10.78
CA THR A 162 -3.26 3.76 10.67
C THR A 162 -3.03 4.74 11.83
N LEU A 163 -2.61 4.27 13.01
CA LEU A 163 -2.43 5.10 14.21
C LEU A 163 -1.41 6.24 14.04
N PRO A 164 -0.22 6.06 13.41
CA PRO A 164 0.71 7.16 13.17
C PRO A 164 0.18 8.19 12.16
N GLY A 165 -0.80 7.82 11.34
CA GLY A 165 -1.38 8.66 10.29
C GLY A 165 -1.85 10.00 10.85
N ASN A 166 -1.36 11.10 10.24
CA ASN A 166 -1.73 12.46 10.63
C ASN A 166 -1.48 13.44 9.47
N ALA A 167 -2.22 14.54 9.46
CA ALA A 167 -2.05 15.61 8.50
C ALA A 167 -2.31 16.97 9.15
N THR A 168 -1.55 17.98 8.73
CA THR A 168 -1.68 19.35 9.25
C THR A 168 -1.24 20.36 8.19
N VAL A 169 -1.46 21.63 8.48
CA VAL A 169 -0.90 22.74 7.71
C VAL A 169 0.00 23.54 8.61
N LEU A 170 1.27 23.66 8.23
CA LEU A 170 2.28 24.46 8.93
C LEU A 170 2.31 25.87 8.37
N MET A 171 2.67 26.83 9.23
CA MET A 171 2.98 28.18 8.81
C MET A 171 4.28 28.20 8.00
N PRO A 172 4.42 29.08 7.01
CA PRO A 172 5.63 29.12 6.17
C PRO A 172 6.92 29.39 6.97
N GLY A 173 6.83 30.09 8.11
CA GLY A 173 7.95 30.33 9.01
C GLY A 173 8.48 29.09 9.72
N GLU A 174 7.70 28.01 9.82
CA GLU A 174 8.17 26.74 10.38
C GLU A 174 9.06 25.97 9.38
N GLY A 175 8.91 26.27 8.10
CA GLY A 175 9.75 25.72 7.04
C GLY A 175 9.76 24.19 6.99
N TYR A 176 10.79 23.64 6.39
CA TYR A 176 10.97 22.19 6.31
C TYR A 176 11.51 21.57 7.61
N GLU A 177 12.01 22.39 8.53
CA GLU A 177 12.31 21.97 9.91
C GLU A 177 11.01 21.58 10.62
N GLY A 178 9.92 22.37 10.46
CA GLY A 178 8.60 22.04 10.95
C GLY A 178 8.07 20.72 10.38
N VAL A 179 8.28 20.46 9.08
CA VAL A 179 7.94 19.16 8.46
C VAL A 179 8.72 18.03 9.11
N THR A 180 10.02 18.18 9.29
CA THR A 180 10.88 17.17 9.94
C THR A 180 10.40 16.90 11.36
N LYS A 181 10.16 17.95 12.15
CA LYS A 181 9.63 17.84 13.51
C LYS A 181 8.31 17.10 13.54
N PHE A 182 7.36 17.48 12.67
CA PHE A 182 6.05 16.84 12.58
C PHE A 182 6.16 15.32 12.35
N VAL A 183 7.00 14.89 11.41
CA VAL A 183 7.19 13.46 11.12
C VAL A 183 7.84 12.73 12.29
N LEU A 184 8.92 13.28 12.87
CA LEU A 184 9.62 12.67 14.00
C LEU A 184 8.75 12.58 15.26
N ASP A 185 7.95 13.61 15.57
CA ASP A 185 7.01 13.60 16.69
C ASP A 185 5.97 12.46 16.53
N ARG A 186 5.49 12.22 15.29
CA ARG A 186 4.57 11.10 15.01
C ARG A 186 5.23 9.75 15.17
N MET A 187 6.46 9.60 14.69
CA MET A 187 7.19 8.33 14.83
C MET A 187 7.56 8.03 16.28
N THR A 188 7.98 9.03 17.04
CA THR A 188 8.28 8.88 18.47
C THR A 188 7.04 8.49 19.28
N THR A 189 5.87 9.07 18.94
CA THR A 189 4.64 8.85 19.70
C THR A 189 3.95 7.53 19.35
N TYR A 190 3.90 7.18 18.05
CA TYR A 190 3.07 6.08 17.55
C TYR A 190 3.81 5.07 16.67
N GLY A 191 5.09 5.28 16.36
CA GLY A 191 5.83 4.40 15.46
C GLY A 191 5.85 2.94 15.94
N LEU A 192 5.97 2.73 17.24
CA LEU A 192 5.94 1.41 17.84
C LEU A 192 4.62 0.66 17.55
N ASN A 193 3.48 1.35 17.57
CA ASN A 193 2.16 0.77 17.36
C ASN A 193 1.99 0.20 15.93
N ALA A 194 2.79 0.66 14.98
CA ALA A 194 2.72 0.24 13.59
C ALA A 194 3.64 -0.95 13.25
N CYS A 195 4.18 -1.65 14.24
CA CYS A 195 5.02 -2.85 14.08
C CYS A 195 6.25 -2.59 13.18
N PRO A 196 7.29 -1.88 13.67
CA PRO A 196 8.50 -1.61 12.89
C PRO A 196 9.27 -2.89 12.51
N PRO A 197 10.17 -2.82 11.50
CA PRO A 197 10.59 -1.62 10.79
C PRO A 197 9.51 -1.08 9.83
N LEU A 198 9.39 0.23 9.75
CA LEU A 198 8.32 0.91 9.00
C LEU A 198 8.76 1.36 7.62
N LEU A 199 7.86 1.41 6.65
CA LEU A 199 7.97 2.30 5.52
C LEU A 199 7.17 3.58 5.85
N VAL A 200 7.83 4.73 5.81
CA VAL A 200 7.18 6.01 6.12
C VAL A 200 6.90 6.78 4.84
N GLY A 201 5.63 7.03 4.58
CA GLY A 201 5.18 7.88 3.47
C GLY A 201 4.89 9.29 3.98
N VAL A 202 5.60 10.27 3.45
CA VAL A 202 5.39 11.69 3.74
C VAL A 202 4.80 12.37 2.52
N GLY A 203 3.74 13.13 2.73
CA GLY A 203 3.13 13.94 1.68
C GLY A 203 3.30 15.42 1.97
N VAL A 204 3.70 16.18 0.98
CA VAL A 204 3.71 17.65 1.03
C VAL A 204 2.86 18.19 -0.11
N GLY A 205 2.01 19.17 0.16
CA GLY A 205 1.10 19.65 -0.88
C GLY A 205 0.41 20.95 -0.53
N THR A 206 -0.59 21.29 -1.34
CA THR A 206 -1.34 22.55 -1.25
C THR A 206 -2.14 22.66 0.05
N SER A 207 -2.69 21.52 0.51
CA SER A 207 -3.66 21.45 1.60
C SER A 207 -3.59 20.08 2.30
N VAL A 208 -4.33 19.90 3.38
CA VAL A 208 -4.33 18.67 4.18
C VAL A 208 -4.69 17.44 3.36
N GLU A 209 -5.75 17.50 2.56
CA GLU A 209 -6.20 16.38 1.74
C GLU A 209 -5.18 16.01 0.66
N THR A 210 -4.58 17.00 0.00
CA THR A 210 -3.52 16.77 -1.00
C THR A 210 -2.28 16.14 -0.37
N ALA A 211 -1.86 16.64 0.79
CA ALA A 211 -0.74 16.08 1.53
C ALA A 211 -1.05 14.65 1.99
N ALA A 212 -2.27 14.38 2.48
CA ALA A 212 -2.67 13.04 2.90
C ALA A 212 -2.66 12.04 1.74
N LEU A 213 -3.17 12.42 0.56
CA LEU A 213 -3.10 11.58 -0.65
C LEU A 213 -1.65 11.34 -1.09
N ASN A 214 -0.81 12.37 -1.10
CA ASN A 214 0.61 12.24 -1.44
C ASN A 214 1.32 11.29 -0.47
N SER A 215 1.04 11.34 0.83
CA SER A 215 1.64 10.41 1.79
C SER A 215 1.24 8.95 1.55
N LYS A 216 0.04 8.69 1.04
CA LYS A 216 -0.38 7.35 0.60
C LYS A 216 0.29 6.93 -0.70
N LYS A 217 0.41 7.83 -1.69
CA LYS A 217 1.16 7.57 -2.92
C LYS A 217 2.62 7.21 -2.61
N ALA A 218 3.23 7.90 -1.65
CA ALA A 218 4.59 7.63 -1.20
C ALA A 218 4.78 6.18 -0.71
N LEU A 219 3.75 5.58 -0.06
CA LEU A 219 3.79 4.19 0.36
C LEU A 219 3.70 3.18 -0.80
N MET A 220 3.23 3.61 -1.98
CA MET A 220 3.14 2.74 -3.16
C MET A 220 4.47 2.66 -3.91
N ARG A 221 5.40 3.57 -3.66
CA ARG A 221 6.72 3.55 -4.27
C ARG A 221 7.54 2.36 -3.77
N PRO A 222 8.48 1.85 -4.59
CA PRO A 222 9.42 0.82 -4.16
C PRO A 222 10.24 1.26 -2.94
N VAL A 223 10.49 0.34 -2.03
CA VAL A 223 11.43 0.54 -0.91
C VAL A 223 12.83 0.78 -1.47
N GLY A 224 13.49 1.83 -1.00
CA GLY A 224 14.81 2.24 -1.50
C GLY A 224 14.77 3.12 -2.75
N SER A 225 13.58 3.47 -3.27
CA SER A 225 13.46 4.52 -4.28
C SER A 225 13.63 5.91 -3.66
N HIS A 226 13.97 6.88 -4.48
CA HIS A 226 14.13 8.27 -4.05
C HIS A 226 13.27 9.20 -4.90
N ASN A 227 12.92 10.35 -4.33
CA ASN A 227 12.22 11.40 -5.05
C ASN A 227 13.12 12.00 -6.14
N ASP A 228 12.57 12.31 -7.31
CA ASP A 228 13.32 12.92 -8.42
C ASP A 228 13.86 14.32 -8.08
N ASN A 229 13.22 15.00 -7.12
CA ASN A 229 13.71 16.27 -6.60
C ASN A 229 14.83 16.02 -5.57
N ALA A 230 16.04 16.48 -5.87
CA ALA A 230 17.22 16.27 -5.04
C ALA A 230 17.08 16.79 -3.59
N ASN A 231 16.29 17.84 -3.35
CA ASN A 231 16.05 18.34 -1.98
C ASN A 231 15.07 17.44 -1.22
N ALA A 232 14.06 16.93 -1.90
CA ALA A 232 13.15 15.95 -1.32
C ALA A 232 13.90 14.64 -1.01
N ALA A 233 14.74 14.14 -1.92
CA ALA A 233 15.57 12.95 -1.70
C ALA A 233 16.53 13.12 -0.50
N LYS A 234 17.14 14.30 -0.33
CA LYS A 234 17.94 14.60 0.87
C LYS A 234 17.10 14.57 2.14
N MET A 235 15.87 15.05 2.08
CA MET A 235 14.95 15.04 3.21
C MET A 235 14.48 13.62 3.55
N GLU A 236 14.24 12.76 2.55
CA GLU A 236 13.98 11.34 2.75
C GLU A 236 15.08 10.70 3.60
N LYS A 237 16.35 10.93 3.22
CA LYS A 237 17.51 10.41 3.96
C LYS A 237 17.63 10.99 5.37
N LEU A 238 17.42 12.29 5.53
CA LEU A 238 17.46 12.94 6.84
C LEU A 238 16.39 12.36 7.79
N LEU A 239 15.19 12.15 7.30
CA LEU A 239 14.10 11.56 8.07
C LEU A 239 14.38 10.09 8.40
N GLU A 240 14.92 9.31 7.46
CA GLU A 240 15.33 7.93 7.69
C GLU A 240 16.35 7.84 8.83
N ASP A 241 17.41 8.65 8.78
CA ASP A 241 18.44 8.69 9.82
C ASP A 241 17.87 9.14 11.17
N GLY A 242 17.02 10.18 11.15
CA GLY A 242 16.35 10.67 12.35
C GLY A 242 15.43 9.62 13.00
N ILE A 243 14.64 8.89 12.23
CA ILE A 243 13.75 7.87 12.77
C ILE A 243 14.55 6.65 13.26
N ASN A 244 15.60 6.25 12.56
CA ASN A 244 16.49 5.17 13.02
C ASN A 244 17.15 5.53 14.35
N SER A 245 17.52 6.81 14.57
CA SER A 245 18.09 7.26 15.84
C SER A 245 17.15 7.20 17.05
N ILE A 246 15.83 7.08 16.81
CA ILE A 246 14.86 6.82 17.90
C ILE A 246 15.10 5.44 18.53
N GLY A 247 15.64 4.48 17.76
CA GLY A 247 16.01 3.16 18.26
C GLY A 247 14.85 2.22 18.53
N LEU A 248 13.73 2.33 17.79
CA LEU A 248 12.60 1.41 17.94
C LEU A 248 13.01 -0.03 17.63
N GLY A 249 13.73 -0.23 16.54
CA GLY A 249 14.13 -1.55 16.06
C GLY A 249 12.96 -2.45 15.64
N PRO A 250 13.25 -3.69 15.18
CA PRO A 250 12.21 -4.61 14.75
C PRO A 250 11.27 -4.96 15.93
N GLN A 251 9.97 -4.78 15.71
CA GLN A 251 8.89 -4.99 16.70
C GLN A 251 9.07 -4.19 18.01
N GLY A 252 9.85 -3.10 17.99
CA GLY A 252 10.11 -2.28 19.18
C GLY A 252 11.10 -2.90 20.17
N MET A 253 11.88 -3.87 19.73
CA MET A 253 12.85 -4.57 20.59
C MET A 253 14.26 -3.95 20.57
N GLY A 254 14.35 -2.72 20.07
CA GLY A 254 15.64 -2.05 19.86
C GLY A 254 16.35 -2.54 18.61
N GLY A 255 17.48 -1.93 18.28
CA GLY A 255 18.27 -2.26 17.10
C GLY A 255 18.57 -1.05 16.24
N ASN A 256 19.32 -1.25 15.17
CA ASN A 256 19.84 -0.17 14.33
C ASN A 256 18.80 0.39 13.36
N TYR A 257 17.74 -0.38 13.06
CA TYR A 257 16.79 -0.04 11.99
C TYR A 257 15.35 0.00 12.52
N SER A 258 14.78 1.20 12.56
CA SER A 258 13.37 1.44 12.88
C SER A 258 12.50 1.56 11.63
N VAL A 259 13.12 1.88 10.46
CA VAL A 259 12.43 2.05 9.18
C VAL A 259 13.15 1.32 8.05
N MET A 260 12.35 0.82 7.10
CA MET A 260 12.82 0.30 5.80
C MET A 260 13.19 1.42 4.84
N GLY A 261 12.66 2.62 5.08
CA GLY A 261 12.89 3.82 4.29
C GLY A 261 11.84 4.89 4.56
N VAL A 262 12.09 6.06 4.03
CA VAL A 262 11.16 7.19 4.00
C VAL A 262 10.99 7.62 2.56
N ASN A 263 9.76 7.65 2.07
CA ASN A 263 9.42 8.15 0.75
C ASN A 263 8.63 9.45 0.88
N ILE A 264 8.96 10.46 0.08
CA ILE A 264 8.25 11.73 0.02
C ILE A 264 7.58 11.87 -1.35
N GLU A 265 6.29 12.15 -1.37
CA GLU A 265 5.58 12.61 -2.56
C GLU A 265 5.10 14.04 -2.35
N ASN A 266 5.18 14.85 -3.40
CA ASN A 266 4.81 16.26 -3.28
C ASN A 266 4.12 16.81 -4.53
N THR A 267 3.28 17.80 -4.28
CA THR A 267 2.73 18.71 -5.28
C THR A 267 3.13 20.15 -4.94
N ALA A 268 2.91 21.08 -5.85
CA ALA A 268 3.10 22.51 -5.55
C ALA A 268 2.23 22.94 -4.36
N ARG A 269 2.66 23.95 -3.63
CA ARG A 269 1.97 24.50 -2.48
C ARG A 269 1.78 26.01 -2.58
N HIS A 270 0.88 26.54 -1.77
CA HIS A 270 0.76 27.98 -1.60
C HIS A 270 1.98 28.54 -0.81
N PRO A 271 2.53 29.71 -1.16
CA PRO A 271 3.69 30.26 -0.43
C PRO A 271 3.44 30.52 1.06
N SER A 272 2.18 30.76 1.45
CA SER A 272 1.80 31.05 2.84
C SER A 272 1.41 29.82 3.67
N ALA A 273 1.55 28.58 3.15
CA ALA A 273 1.15 27.38 3.86
C ALA A 273 1.97 26.18 3.40
N ILE A 274 2.22 25.24 4.32
CA ILE A 274 2.85 23.94 4.01
C ILE A 274 1.91 22.84 4.50
N GLY A 275 1.10 22.27 3.59
CA GLY A 275 0.34 21.06 3.89
C GLY A 275 1.30 19.88 4.02
N VAL A 276 1.25 19.17 5.13
CA VAL A 276 2.09 17.98 5.40
C VAL A 276 1.25 16.87 5.98
N ALA A 277 1.56 15.64 5.56
CA ALA A 277 0.94 14.44 6.11
C ALA A 277 1.96 13.30 6.21
N VAL A 278 1.70 12.37 7.12
CA VAL A 278 2.44 11.13 7.27
C VAL A 278 1.48 9.95 7.32
N ASN A 279 1.81 8.89 6.61
CA ASN A 279 1.22 7.55 6.72
C ASN A 279 2.35 6.53 6.80
N VAL A 280 2.09 5.36 7.36
CA VAL A 280 3.11 4.32 7.48
C VAL A 280 2.61 2.96 7.01
N GLY A 281 3.55 2.14 6.52
CA GLY A 281 3.42 0.69 6.40
C GLY A 281 4.28 0.01 7.44
N CYS A 282 3.85 -1.14 7.98
CA CYS A 282 4.64 -1.93 8.94
C CYS A 282 5.69 -2.80 8.22
N TRP A 283 6.43 -3.62 8.97
CA TRP A 283 7.33 -4.62 8.42
C TRP A 283 6.65 -5.53 7.38
N SER A 284 5.36 -5.83 7.57
CA SER A 284 4.52 -6.56 6.62
C SER A 284 3.82 -5.61 5.65
N HIS A 285 4.62 -4.83 4.91
CA HIS A 285 4.13 -3.84 3.97
C HIS A 285 3.60 -4.52 2.70
N ARG A 286 2.31 -4.86 2.73
CA ARG A 286 1.61 -5.59 1.66
C ARG A 286 1.05 -4.60 0.65
N ARG A 287 1.81 -4.37 -0.40
CA ARG A 287 1.38 -3.65 -1.60
C ARG A 287 1.61 -4.52 -2.82
N GLY A 288 0.81 -4.32 -3.84
CA GLY A 288 0.96 -4.98 -5.13
C GLY A 288 0.79 -3.98 -6.26
N HIS A 289 1.44 -4.21 -7.40
CA HIS A 289 1.25 -3.43 -8.61
C HIS A 289 1.08 -4.38 -9.78
N ILE A 290 0.00 -4.21 -10.52
CA ILE A 290 -0.36 -5.00 -11.69
C ILE A 290 -0.80 -4.05 -12.80
N VAL A 291 -0.33 -4.31 -14.01
CA VAL A 291 -0.63 -3.51 -15.21
C VAL A 291 -1.32 -4.39 -16.23
N PHE A 292 -2.47 -3.96 -16.69
CA PHE A 292 -3.27 -4.63 -17.72
C PHE A 292 -3.22 -3.87 -19.04
N ASP A 293 -3.14 -4.61 -20.14
CA ASP A 293 -3.48 -4.10 -21.48
C ASP A 293 -4.99 -4.26 -21.76
N LYS A 294 -5.44 -3.77 -22.92
CA LYS A 294 -6.85 -3.85 -23.35
C LYS A 294 -7.39 -5.29 -23.52
N ASP A 295 -6.51 -6.28 -23.67
CA ASP A 295 -6.85 -7.70 -23.89
C ASP A 295 -6.74 -8.49 -22.56
N LEU A 296 -6.53 -7.78 -21.43
CA LEU A 296 -6.35 -8.31 -20.09
C LEU A 296 -5.11 -9.20 -19.92
N ASN A 297 -4.10 -9.04 -20.79
CA ASN A 297 -2.77 -9.53 -20.46
C ASN A 297 -2.18 -8.62 -19.39
N PHE A 298 -1.41 -9.19 -18.46
CA PHE A 298 -0.90 -8.41 -17.35
C PHE A 298 0.56 -8.67 -17.05
N THR A 299 1.17 -7.70 -16.38
CA THR A 299 2.51 -7.80 -15.79
C THR A 299 2.43 -7.39 -14.31
N VAL A 300 3.26 -8.03 -13.48
CA VAL A 300 3.42 -7.71 -12.05
C VAL A 300 4.89 -7.45 -11.80
N ASP A 301 5.22 -6.27 -11.30
CA ASP A 301 6.60 -5.84 -11.01
C ASP A 301 6.99 -5.90 -9.54
N THR A 302 6.00 -6.05 -8.65
CA THR A 302 6.21 -6.09 -7.20
C THR A 302 6.46 -7.48 -6.64
N HIS A 303 6.05 -8.52 -7.36
CA HIS A 303 6.08 -9.89 -6.86
C HIS A 303 6.52 -10.87 -7.95
N THR A 304 7.64 -11.51 -7.78
CA THR A 304 7.98 -12.68 -8.61
C THR A 304 7.08 -13.87 -8.25
N GLY A 305 6.69 -14.65 -9.27
CA GLY A 305 5.95 -15.90 -9.08
C GLY A 305 4.45 -15.76 -8.86
N PHE A 306 3.85 -14.59 -9.14
CA PHE A 306 2.40 -14.53 -9.28
C PHE A 306 1.99 -15.10 -10.63
N GLU A 307 1.10 -16.08 -10.60
CA GLU A 307 0.50 -16.70 -11.78
C GLU A 307 -1.00 -16.78 -11.55
N TYR A 308 -1.75 -16.29 -12.54
CA TYR A 308 -3.21 -16.47 -12.55
C TYR A 308 -3.55 -17.91 -12.91
N LYS A 309 -4.45 -18.50 -12.16
CA LYS A 309 -4.99 -19.84 -12.41
C LYS A 309 -6.47 -19.71 -12.72
N GLU A 310 -6.85 -20.10 -13.93
CA GLU A 310 -8.24 -20.14 -14.30
C GLU A 310 -8.94 -21.22 -13.45
N GLU A 311 -9.97 -20.80 -12.68
CA GLU A 311 -10.79 -21.74 -11.93
C GLU A 311 -11.83 -22.36 -12.88
N ASN A 312 -11.80 -23.69 -13.06
CA ASN A 312 -12.71 -24.46 -13.89
C ASN A 312 -14.13 -24.50 -13.31
#